data_359f07f143d4cd2ca2cfef16a74c5b77
#
_entry.id   359f07f143d4cd2ca2cfef16a74c5b77
#
_cell.length_a   1.000
_cell.length_b   1.000
_cell.length_c   1.000
_cell.angle_alpha   90.00
_cell.angle_beta   90.00
_cell.angle_gamma   90.00
#
_symmetry.space_group_name_H-M   'P 1'
#
loop_
_entity.id
_entity.type
_entity.pdbx_description
1 polymer ?
#
loop_
_entity_poly.entity_id
_entity_poly.type
_entity_poly.pdbx_seq_one_letter_code
_entity_poly.pdbx_strand_id
1 'polypeptide(L)'
;LDFHYHPDFSFRSEGMRKAFSLMGPVMISTWVQPINLTINTKFGSRLYEGAGVSAMEYSTNLYLVIAGVFILSITNVIFPRLSRLTAEHQEGAFRDTLRQTVHGSLFFVLPMAAGLMVLARPMVSFLYGGGEFDAFSVSITSEALVWVSLGMVGYGLQNILSRAYFARQDGRTPLVAGGVSILANILLCMVLTEPMGVAGLAIASTVSSTLYAVLLLVPMELRGEGILSGGFGADFLKMLASTAGMAAVVWLAI
;
A
#
# COMPACT_ATOMS: atom_id res chain seq x y z
N LEU A 1 24.63 -2.35 -39.17
CA LEU A 1 24.29 -1.36 -38.09
C LEU A 1 25.61 -1.01 -37.40
N ASP A 2 26.35 0.00 -37.92
CA ASP A 2 27.56 0.55 -37.28
C ASP A 2 27.12 1.45 -36.13
N PHE A 3 26.91 0.84 -34.94
CA PHE A 3 26.69 1.58 -33.73
C PHE A 3 28.03 1.90 -33.07
N HIS A 4 28.51 3.12 -33.19
CA HIS A 4 29.66 3.61 -32.46
C HIS A 4 29.22 4.20 -31.13
N TYR A 5 29.56 3.51 -30.04
CA TYR A 5 29.34 4.00 -28.69
C TYR A 5 30.31 5.13 -28.36
N HIS A 6 29.81 6.35 -28.27
CA HIS A 6 30.56 7.49 -27.73
C HIS A 6 30.06 7.77 -26.29
N PRO A 7 30.89 7.49 -25.27
CA PRO A 7 30.52 7.83 -23.90
C PRO A 7 30.52 9.36 -23.75
N ASP A 8 29.33 9.96 -23.64
CA ASP A 8 29.14 11.36 -23.32
C ASP A 8 28.87 11.54 -21.83
N PHE A 9 29.85 12.08 -21.10
CA PHE A 9 29.76 12.37 -19.67
C PHE A 9 29.20 13.79 -19.39
N SER A 10 28.56 14.43 -20.34
CA SER A 10 27.98 15.77 -20.13
C SER A 10 26.74 15.71 -19.24
N PHE A 11 26.91 16.03 -17.95
CA PHE A 11 25.81 16.21 -16.99
C PHE A 11 24.85 17.37 -17.36
N ARG A 12 25.13 18.09 -18.43
CA ARG A 12 24.31 19.22 -18.92
C ARG A 12 23.39 18.87 -20.08
N SER A 13 23.33 17.62 -20.52
CA SER A 13 22.36 17.20 -21.53
C SER A 13 20.92 17.42 -21.03
N GLU A 14 20.02 17.82 -21.92
CA GLU A 14 18.60 18.07 -21.60
C GLU A 14 17.93 16.83 -20.98
N GLY A 15 18.30 15.64 -21.47
CA GLY A 15 17.84 14.36 -20.92
C GLY A 15 18.27 14.14 -19.48
N MET A 16 19.54 14.47 -19.16
CA MET A 16 20.08 14.33 -17.80
C MET A 16 19.40 15.31 -16.83
N ARG A 17 19.20 16.57 -17.25
CA ARG A 17 18.50 17.57 -16.44
C ARG A 17 17.05 17.17 -16.18
N LYS A 18 16.37 16.60 -17.17
CA LYS A 18 15.01 16.07 -17.02
C LYS A 18 14.97 14.85 -16.10
N ALA A 19 15.94 13.94 -16.22
CA ALA A 19 16.09 12.79 -15.33
C ALA A 19 16.29 13.24 -13.88
N PHE A 20 17.21 14.16 -13.60
CA PHE A 20 17.45 14.68 -12.25
C PHE A 20 16.24 15.43 -11.66
N SER A 21 15.51 16.19 -12.47
CA SER A 21 14.30 16.88 -12.01
C SER A 21 13.17 15.92 -11.61
N LEU A 22 13.14 14.72 -12.19
CA LEU A 22 12.18 13.66 -11.84
C LEU A 22 12.69 12.77 -10.68
N MET A 23 14.01 12.53 -10.61
CA MET A 23 14.59 11.70 -9.54
C MET A 23 14.26 12.22 -8.14
N GLY A 24 14.40 13.54 -7.91
CA GLY A 24 14.16 14.13 -6.60
C GLY A 24 12.76 13.82 -6.03
N PRO A 25 11.67 14.23 -6.70
CA PRO A 25 10.32 13.93 -6.24
C PRO A 25 10.02 12.44 -6.13
N VAL A 26 10.49 11.60 -7.07
CA VAL A 26 10.28 10.14 -7.03
C VAL A 26 11.02 9.53 -5.85
N MET A 27 12.30 9.87 -5.63
CA MET A 27 13.06 9.36 -4.48
C MET A 27 12.40 9.73 -3.16
N ILE A 28 12.00 10.99 -2.98
CA ILE A 28 11.36 11.43 -1.74
C ILE A 28 10.01 10.74 -1.54
N SER A 29 9.21 10.57 -2.60
CA SER A 29 7.91 9.88 -2.50
C SER A 29 8.03 8.38 -2.17
N THR A 30 9.14 7.72 -2.54
CA THR A 30 9.41 6.33 -2.13
C THR A 30 9.78 6.19 -0.65
N TRP A 31 10.18 7.28 0.02
CA TRP A 31 10.51 7.30 1.44
C TRP A 31 9.28 7.37 2.36
N VAL A 32 8.09 7.57 1.81
CA VAL A 32 6.84 7.64 2.60
C VAL A 32 6.66 6.39 3.48
N GLN A 33 6.88 5.20 2.93
CA GLN A 33 6.77 3.95 3.68
C GLN A 33 7.85 3.79 4.78
N PRO A 34 9.15 3.96 4.50
CA PRO A 34 10.18 3.94 5.54
C PRO A 34 9.94 4.97 6.66
N ILE A 35 9.46 6.16 6.32
CA ILE A 35 9.16 7.20 7.31
C ILE A 35 7.99 6.76 8.21
N ASN A 36 6.89 6.26 7.63
CA ASN A 36 5.76 5.75 8.38
C ASN A 36 6.16 4.59 9.31
N LEU A 37 7.01 3.67 8.83
CA LEU A 37 7.55 2.59 9.67
C LEU A 37 8.35 3.13 10.86
N THR A 38 9.23 4.11 10.63
CA THR A 38 10.01 4.76 11.69
C THR A 38 9.12 5.45 12.73
N ILE A 39 8.06 6.12 12.28
CA ILE A 39 7.06 6.74 13.16
C ILE A 39 6.39 5.67 14.02
N ASN A 40 5.89 4.60 13.41
CA ASN A 40 5.24 3.51 14.13
C ASN A 40 6.17 2.84 15.14
N THR A 41 7.44 2.62 14.79
CA THR A 41 8.47 2.10 15.70
C THR A 41 8.67 3.01 16.90
N LYS A 42 8.75 4.34 16.67
CA LYS A 42 8.91 5.32 17.75
C LYS A 42 7.73 5.34 18.72
N PHE A 43 6.51 5.26 18.24
CA PHE A 43 5.33 5.18 19.11
C PHE A 43 5.18 3.78 19.73
N GLY A 44 5.44 2.72 18.97
CA GLY A 44 5.38 1.35 19.46
C GLY A 44 6.37 1.04 20.58
N SER A 45 7.56 1.69 20.59
CA SER A 45 8.56 1.54 21.64
C SER A 45 8.11 2.02 23.03
N ARG A 46 7.08 2.85 23.08
CA ARG A 46 6.48 3.34 24.34
C ARG A 46 5.39 2.41 24.89
N LEU A 47 4.96 1.44 24.08
CA LEU A 47 3.90 0.50 24.43
C LEU A 47 4.48 -0.79 24.99
N TYR A 48 3.97 -1.22 26.13
CA TYR A 48 4.25 -2.52 26.72
C TYR A 48 5.75 -2.84 26.82
N GLU A 49 6.55 -1.86 27.32
CA GLU A 49 8.01 -2.00 27.47
C GLU A 49 8.74 -2.36 26.16
N GLY A 50 8.19 -1.93 25.02
CA GLY A 50 8.76 -2.17 23.69
C GLY A 50 8.12 -3.33 22.92
N ALA A 51 7.29 -4.18 23.54
CA ALA A 51 6.59 -5.28 22.86
C ALA A 51 5.65 -4.79 21.72
N GLY A 52 5.20 -3.52 21.79
CA GLY A 52 4.43 -2.90 20.72
C GLY A 52 5.16 -2.82 19.38
N VAL A 53 6.49 -2.66 19.38
CA VAL A 53 7.31 -2.68 18.15
C VAL A 53 7.29 -4.06 17.52
N SER A 54 7.57 -5.09 18.33
CA SER A 54 7.58 -6.48 17.86
C SER A 54 6.21 -6.90 17.34
N ALA A 55 5.12 -6.53 18.02
CA ALA A 55 3.76 -6.83 17.58
C ALA A 55 3.45 -6.20 16.21
N MET A 56 3.82 -4.93 16.00
CA MET A 56 3.67 -4.26 14.70
C MET A 56 4.55 -4.87 13.61
N GLU A 57 5.77 -5.26 13.95
CA GLU A 57 6.72 -5.87 13.01
C GLU A 57 6.25 -7.25 12.57
N TYR A 58 5.90 -8.14 13.49
CA TYR A 58 5.38 -9.48 13.17
C TYR A 58 4.08 -9.43 12.36
N SER A 59 3.14 -8.56 12.74
CA SER A 59 1.89 -8.37 11.98
C SER A 59 2.15 -7.81 10.58
N THR A 60 3.07 -6.85 10.44
CA THR A 60 3.45 -6.28 9.14
C THR A 60 4.17 -7.30 8.26
N ASN A 61 5.03 -8.14 8.82
CA ASN A 61 5.71 -9.19 8.08
C ASN A 61 4.72 -10.23 7.52
N LEU A 62 3.76 -10.69 8.31
CA LEU A 62 2.70 -11.60 7.83
C LEU A 62 1.89 -10.98 6.70
N TYR A 63 1.47 -9.75 6.88
CA TYR A 63 0.77 -8.97 5.89
C TYR A 63 1.58 -8.83 4.59
N LEU A 64 2.88 -8.48 4.66
CA LEU A 64 3.73 -8.28 3.49
C LEU A 64 4.03 -9.58 2.75
N VAL A 65 4.15 -10.70 3.43
CA VAL A 65 4.35 -12.02 2.79
C VAL A 65 3.15 -12.37 1.92
N ILE A 66 1.93 -12.09 2.37
CA ILE A 66 0.71 -12.50 1.66
C ILE A 66 0.33 -11.47 0.59
N ALA A 67 0.17 -10.21 0.98
CA ALA A 67 -0.28 -9.16 0.07
C ALA A 67 0.86 -8.44 -0.64
N GLY A 68 1.99 -8.25 0.04
CA GLY A 68 3.13 -7.52 -0.50
C GLY A 68 3.70 -8.19 -1.74
N VAL A 69 3.90 -9.51 -1.72
CA VAL A 69 4.38 -10.27 -2.88
C VAL A 69 3.43 -10.14 -4.06
N PHE A 70 2.12 -10.24 -3.83
CA PHE A 70 1.11 -10.07 -4.88
C PHE A 70 1.10 -8.66 -5.47
N ILE A 71 1.04 -7.64 -4.61
CA ILE A 71 1.01 -6.23 -5.02
C ILE A 71 2.30 -5.83 -5.75
N LEU A 72 3.47 -6.25 -5.23
CA LEU A 72 4.76 -5.98 -5.88
C LEU A 72 4.86 -6.66 -7.25
N SER A 73 4.36 -7.88 -7.39
CA SER A 73 4.33 -8.60 -8.67
C SER A 73 3.51 -7.82 -9.70
N ILE A 74 2.32 -7.37 -9.34
CA ILE A 74 1.47 -6.55 -10.22
C ILE A 74 2.17 -5.24 -10.58
N THR A 75 2.71 -4.54 -9.61
CA THR A 75 3.33 -3.22 -9.84
C THR A 75 4.58 -3.31 -10.70
N ASN A 76 5.36 -4.37 -10.60
CA ASN A 76 6.53 -4.60 -11.44
C ASN A 76 6.17 -4.89 -12.90
N VAL A 77 5.05 -5.54 -13.15
CA VAL A 77 4.55 -5.83 -14.52
C VAL A 77 3.86 -4.63 -15.14
N ILE A 78 3.05 -3.91 -14.34
CA ILE A 78 2.22 -2.82 -14.86
C ILE A 78 3.02 -1.56 -15.18
N PHE A 79 4.04 -1.25 -14.40
CA PHE A 79 4.80 -0.01 -14.56
C PHE A 79 5.46 0.15 -15.94
N PRO A 80 6.21 -0.84 -16.47
CA PRO A 80 6.77 -0.75 -17.83
C PRO A 80 5.70 -0.61 -18.91
N ARG A 81 4.55 -1.32 -18.74
CA ARG A 81 3.43 -1.24 -19.66
C ARG A 81 2.81 0.15 -19.70
N LEU A 82 2.53 0.74 -18.55
CA LEU A 82 1.99 2.10 -18.44
C LEU A 82 2.98 3.14 -18.99
N SER A 83 4.28 2.99 -18.71
CA SER A 83 5.32 3.89 -19.23
C SER A 83 5.39 3.84 -20.76
N ARG A 84 5.28 2.65 -21.37
CA ARG A 84 5.24 2.49 -22.83
C ARG A 84 4.00 3.17 -23.42
N LEU A 85 2.81 2.91 -22.87
CA LEU A 85 1.56 3.51 -23.36
C LEU A 85 1.59 5.05 -23.27
N THR A 86 2.22 5.59 -22.23
CA THR A 86 2.44 7.05 -22.12
C THR A 86 3.38 7.56 -23.20
N ALA A 87 4.49 6.85 -23.47
CA ALA A 87 5.45 7.24 -24.50
C ALA A 87 4.86 7.17 -25.93
N GLU A 88 3.95 6.22 -26.16
CA GLU A 88 3.23 6.04 -27.42
C GLU A 88 1.98 6.96 -27.53
N HIS A 89 1.72 7.83 -26.56
CA HIS A 89 0.54 8.71 -26.49
C HIS A 89 -0.80 7.97 -26.55
N GLN A 90 -0.87 6.74 -26.10
CA GLN A 90 -2.06 5.89 -26.12
C GLN A 90 -2.89 6.05 -24.83
N GLU A 91 -3.46 7.24 -24.61
CA GLU A 91 -4.18 7.58 -23.37
C GLU A 91 -5.38 6.66 -23.07
N GLY A 92 -6.12 6.22 -24.10
CA GLY A 92 -7.23 5.28 -23.93
C GLY A 92 -6.77 3.93 -23.39
N ALA A 93 -5.72 3.34 -24.00
CA ALA A 93 -5.15 2.08 -23.56
C ALA A 93 -4.50 2.18 -22.17
N PHE A 94 -3.93 3.34 -21.83
CA PHE A 94 -3.41 3.62 -20.48
C PHE A 94 -4.53 3.55 -19.44
N ARG A 95 -5.65 4.24 -19.67
CA ARG A 95 -6.82 4.27 -18.77
C ARG A 95 -7.40 2.87 -18.58
N ASP A 96 -7.64 2.15 -19.67
CA ASP A 96 -8.19 0.79 -19.63
C ASP A 96 -7.26 -0.17 -18.88
N THR A 97 -5.95 -0.08 -19.13
CA THR A 97 -4.95 -0.89 -18.43
C THR A 97 -4.91 -0.59 -16.94
N LEU A 98 -4.90 0.68 -16.56
CA LEU A 98 -4.90 1.10 -15.14
C LEU A 98 -6.19 0.65 -14.44
N ARG A 99 -7.35 0.89 -15.05
CA ARG A 99 -8.64 0.47 -14.54
C ARG A 99 -8.71 -1.04 -14.33
N GLN A 100 -8.35 -1.84 -15.32
CA GLN A 100 -8.31 -3.31 -15.20
C GLN A 100 -7.37 -3.77 -14.08
N THR A 101 -6.22 -3.09 -13.92
CA THR A 101 -5.27 -3.41 -12.87
C THR A 101 -5.82 -3.09 -11.49
N VAL A 102 -6.46 -1.94 -11.30
CA VAL A 102 -7.09 -1.56 -10.04
C VAL A 102 -8.21 -2.54 -9.67
N HIS A 103 -9.12 -2.83 -10.63
CA HIS A 103 -10.23 -3.77 -10.40
C HIS A 103 -9.73 -5.18 -10.10
N GLY A 104 -8.78 -5.70 -10.89
CA GLY A 104 -8.20 -7.02 -10.69
C GLY A 104 -7.46 -7.12 -9.36
N SER A 105 -6.75 -6.07 -8.95
CA SER A 105 -6.06 -6.04 -7.65
C SER A 105 -7.03 -6.07 -6.49
N LEU A 106 -8.12 -5.30 -6.54
CA LEU A 106 -9.16 -5.30 -5.50
C LEU A 106 -9.83 -6.66 -5.37
N PHE A 107 -10.09 -7.32 -6.51
CA PHE A 107 -10.69 -8.66 -6.52
C PHE A 107 -9.87 -9.69 -5.72
N PHE A 108 -8.55 -9.61 -5.73
CA PHE A 108 -7.69 -10.50 -4.94
C PHE A 108 -7.38 -9.97 -3.54
N VAL A 109 -7.12 -8.66 -3.41
CA VAL A 109 -6.71 -8.07 -2.13
C VAL A 109 -7.84 -8.08 -1.09
N LEU A 110 -9.10 -7.89 -1.50
CA LEU A 110 -10.23 -7.92 -0.57
C LEU A 110 -10.39 -9.28 0.15
N PRO A 111 -10.45 -10.43 -0.57
CA PRO A 111 -10.54 -11.72 0.12
C PRO A 111 -9.27 -12.07 0.90
N MET A 112 -8.07 -11.65 0.43
CA MET A 112 -6.83 -11.83 1.20
C MET A 112 -6.88 -11.06 2.53
N ALA A 113 -7.31 -9.80 2.50
CA ALA A 113 -7.46 -8.98 3.70
C ALA A 113 -8.45 -9.60 4.69
N ALA A 114 -9.65 -9.97 4.22
CA ALA A 114 -10.67 -10.60 5.06
C ALA A 114 -10.22 -11.95 5.62
N GLY A 115 -9.55 -12.77 4.82
CA GLY A 115 -8.97 -14.04 5.26
C GLY A 115 -7.95 -13.84 6.39
N LEU A 116 -7.02 -12.87 6.24
CA LEU A 116 -6.06 -12.53 7.29
C LEU A 116 -6.72 -11.98 8.55
N MET A 117 -7.77 -11.17 8.42
CA MET A 117 -8.51 -10.67 9.58
C MET A 117 -9.15 -11.80 10.38
N VAL A 118 -9.83 -12.74 9.71
CA VAL A 118 -10.49 -13.88 10.38
C VAL A 118 -9.48 -14.87 10.97
N LEU A 119 -8.39 -15.12 10.23
CA LEU A 119 -7.33 -16.05 10.63
C LEU A 119 -6.23 -15.42 11.50
N ALA A 120 -6.33 -14.14 11.87
CA ALA A 120 -5.26 -13.41 12.53
C ALA A 120 -4.73 -14.14 13.78
N ARG A 121 -5.62 -14.50 14.71
CA ARG A 121 -5.23 -15.17 15.95
C ARG A 121 -4.70 -16.59 15.75
N PRO A 122 -5.38 -17.49 15.00
CA PRO A 122 -4.84 -18.82 14.69
C PRO A 122 -3.48 -18.76 13.99
N MET A 123 -3.32 -17.86 13.01
CA MET A 123 -2.05 -17.72 12.27
C MET A 123 -0.91 -17.23 13.16
N VAL A 124 -1.12 -16.17 13.94
CA VAL A 124 -0.11 -15.65 14.86
C VAL A 124 0.26 -16.70 15.89
N SER A 125 -0.74 -17.38 16.48
CA SER A 125 -0.49 -18.45 17.46
C SER A 125 0.27 -19.63 16.85
N PHE A 126 -0.06 -20.04 15.63
CA PHE A 126 0.58 -21.16 14.95
C PHE A 126 2.02 -20.85 14.54
N LEU A 127 2.28 -19.65 14.02
CA LEU A 127 3.58 -19.28 13.46
C LEU A 127 4.57 -18.78 14.50
N TYR A 128 4.10 -18.07 15.50
CA TYR A 128 4.94 -17.38 16.49
C TYR A 128 4.69 -17.85 17.93
N GLY A 129 3.56 -18.49 18.22
CA GLY A 129 3.22 -18.91 19.58
C GLY A 129 4.20 -19.95 20.13
N GLY A 130 4.75 -19.66 21.31
CA GLY A 130 5.66 -20.54 22.04
C GLY A 130 6.89 -19.81 22.59
N GLY A 131 7.55 -20.40 23.58
CA GLY A 131 8.72 -19.82 24.23
C GLY A 131 8.43 -18.44 24.86
N GLU A 132 9.21 -17.46 24.50
CA GLU A 132 9.07 -16.08 24.97
C GLU A 132 7.84 -15.35 24.35
N PHE A 133 7.25 -15.90 23.29
CA PHE A 133 6.06 -15.31 22.66
C PHE A 133 4.78 -15.86 23.34
N ASP A 134 4.44 -15.20 24.44
CA ASP A 134 3.36 -15.62 25.33
C ASP A 134 1.95 -15.28 24.79
N ALA A 135 0.90 -15.61 25.54
CA ALA A 135 -0.48 -15.36 25.17
C ALA A 135 -0.80 -13.86 24.99
N PHE A 136 -0.10 -12.99 25.74
CA PHE A 136 -0.25 -11.54 25.60
C PHE A 136 0.34 -11.06 24.26
N SER A 137 1.55 -11.52 23.91
CA SER A 137 2.21 -11.23 22.63
C SER A 137 1.38 -11.71 21.43
N VAL A 138 0.79 -12.91 21.52
CA VAL A 138 -0.18 -13.41 20.52
C VAL A 138 -1.37 -12.49 20.40
N SER A 139 -1.94 -12.02 21.51
CA SER A 139 -3.12 -11.17 21.52
C SER A 139 -2.86 -9.82 20.82
N ILE A 140 -1.82 -9.09 21.26
CA ILE A 140 -1.52 -7.75 20.70
C ILE A 140 -1.07 -7.81 19.24
N THR A 141 -0.34 -8.88 18.85
CA THR A 141 0.07 -9.08 17.45
C THR A 141 -1.10 -9.44 16.56
N SER A 142 -2.03 -10.29 17.04
CA SER A 142 -3.24 -10.64 16.30
C SER A 142 -4.16 -9.43 16.09
N GLU A 143 -4.31 -8.60 17.11
CA GLU A 143 -5.08 -7.36 17.04
C GLU A 143 -4.46 -6.39 16.02
N ALA A 144 -3.14 -6.20 16.07
CA ALA A 144 -2.43 -5.41 15.06
C ALA A 144 -2.66 -5.98 13.64
N LEU A 145 -2.55 -7.32 13.48
CA LEU A 145 -2.73 -7.97 12.18
C LEU A 145 -4.12 -7.74 11.59
N VAL A 146 -5.18 -7.77 12.40
CA VAL A 146 -6.55 -7.45 11.95
C VAL A 146 -6.60 -6.06 11.33
N TRP A 147 -6.09 -5.05 12.01
CA TRP A 147 -6.16 -3.68 11.53
C TRP A 147 -5.24 -3.39 10.36
N VAL A 148 -3.99 -3.89 10.35
CA VAL A 148 -3.10 -3.71 9.18
C VAL A 148 -3.62 -4.46 7.94
N SER A 149 -4.31 -5.59 8.14
CA SER A 149 -4.93 -6.33 7.03
C SER A 149 -6.02 -5.52 6.33
N LEU A 150 -6.80 -4.74 7.07
CA LEU A 150 -7.75 -3.79 6.48
C LEU A 150 -7.03 -2.74 5.63
N GLY A 151 -5.82 -2.34 6.02
CA GLY A 151 -4.96 -1.41 5.28
C GLY A 151 -4.43 -1.95 3.95
N MET A 152 -4.55 -3.26 3.68
CA MET A 152 -4.07 -3.88 2.42
C MET A 152 -4.65 -3.24 1.18
N VAL A 153 -5.92 -2.88 1.21
CA VAL A 153 -6.63 -2.23 0.09
C VAL A 153 -5.97 -0.89 -0.22
N GLY A 154 -5.79 -0.04 0.80
CA GLY A 154 -5.11 1.24 0.68
C GLY A 154 -3.68 1.08 0.17
N TYR A 155 -2.92 0.13 0.74
CA TYR A 155 -1.55 -0.18 0.32
C TYR A 155 -1.46 -0.66 -1.13
N GLY A 156 -2.37 -1.51 -1.58
CA GLY A 156 -2.41 -1.98 -2.96
C GLY A 156 -2.68 -0.84 -3.94
N LEU A 157 -3.73 -0.07 -3.67
CA LEU A 157 -4.12 1.06 -4.49
C LEU A 157 -3.04 2.14 -4.56
N GLN A 158 -2.45 2.54 -3.43
CA GLN A 158 -1.38 3.54 -3.43
C GLN A 158 -0.16 3.13 -4.25
N ASN A 159 0.23 1.83 -4.20
CA ASN A 159 1.35 1.32 -4.99
C ASN A 159 1.06 1.38 -6.49
N ILE A 160 -0.12 0.93 -6.92
CA ILE A 160 -0.53 0.93 -8.34
C ILE A 160 -0.66 2.36 -8.86
N LEU A 161 -1.37 3.23 -8.12
CA LEU A 161 -1.61 4.61 -8.53
C LEU A 161 -0.31 5.43 -8.56
N SER A 162 0.59 5.25 -7.59
CA SER A 162 1.90 5.91 -7.61
C SER A 162 2.69 5.55 -8.86
N ARG A 163 2.68 4.26 -9.28
CA ARG A 163 3.33 3.83 -10.53
C ARG A 163 2.68 4.45 -11.76
N ALA A 164 1.37 4.65 -11.77
CA ALA A 164 0.68 5.33 -12.87
C ALA A 164 1.10 6.80 -12.98
N TYR A 165 1.25 7.51 -11.85
CA TYR A 165 1.80 8.87 -11.84
C TYR A 165 3.25 8.91 -12.31
N PHE A 166 4.10 7.99 -11.85
CA PHE A 166 5.51 7.93 -12.28
C PHE A 166 5.63 7.61 -13.78
N ALA A 167 4.77 6.75 -14.32
CA ALA A 167 4.71 6.48 -15.75
C ALA A 167 4.42 7.73 -16.59
N ARG A 168 3.62 8.65 -16.04
CA ARG A 168 3.35 9.98 -16.64
C ARG A 168 4.38 11.05 -16.27
N GLN A 169 5.49 10.65 -15.67
CA GLN A 169 6.54 11.57 -15.21
C GLN A 169 6.05 12.61 -14.17
N ASP A 170 4.95 12.33 -13.48
CA ASP A 170 4.45 13.15 -12.38
C ASP A 170 4.90 12.54 -11.04
N GLY A 171 6.02 13.03 -10.52
CA GLY A 171 6.49 12.68 -9.18
C GLY A 171 5.97 13.63 -8.09
N ARG A 172 5.37 14.77 -8.46
CA ARG A 172 4.94 15.79 -7.50
C ARG A 172 3.65 15.38 -6.79
N THR A 173 2.69 14.85 -7.51
CA THR A 173 1.41 14.41 -6.93
C THR A 173 1.60 13.33 -5.88
N PRO A 174 2.36 12.22 -6.13
CA PRO A 174 2.66 11.25 -5.08
C PRO A 174 3.47 11.82 -3.91
N LEU A 175 4.36 12.77 -4.17
CA LEU A 175 5.14 13.42 -3.10
C LEU A 175 4.24 14.21 -2.14
N VAL A 176 3.35 15.05 -2.67
CA VAL A 176 2.42 15.85 -1.85
C VAL A 176 1.44 14.95 -1.10
N ALA A 177 0.82 14.00 -1.81
CA ALA A 177 -0.11 13.04 -1.20
C ALA A 177 0.58 12.21 -0.09
N GLY A 178 1.83 11.77 -0.32
CA GLY A 178 2.64 11.08 0.66
C GLY A 178 2.96 11.94 1.89
N GLY A 179 3.32 13.20 1.69
CA GLY A 179 3.55 14.16 2.78
C GLY A 179 2.32 14.35 3.65
N VAL A 180 1.15 14.52 3.05
CA VAL A 180 -0.14 14.61 3.78
C VAL A 180 -0.43 13.31 4.54
N SER A 181 -0.19 12.17 3.92
CA SER A 181 -0.36 10.85 4.54
C SER A 181 0.54 10.67 5.77
N ILE A 182 1.81 11.07 5.69
CA ILE A 182 2.75 11.02 6.82
C ILE A 182 2.26 11.91 7.98
N LEU A 183 1.84 13.14 7.69
CA LEU A 183 1.30 14.03 8.72
C LEU A 183 0.05 13.44 9.38
N ALA A 184 -0.86 12.87 8.58
CA ALA A 184 -2.03 12.19 9.10
C ALA A 184 -1.64 10.99 9.98
N ASN A 185 -0.64 10.19 9.59
CA ASN A 185 -0.15 9.07 10.40
C ASN A 185 0.39 9.54 11.75
N ILE A 186 1.21 10.61 11.76
CA ILE A 186 1.75 11.18 13.01
C ILE A 186 0.61 11.63 13.95
N LEU A 187 -0.34 12.40 13.43
CA LEU A 187 -1.48 12.91 14.20
C LEU A 187 -2.34 11.76 14.75
N LEU A 188 -2.63 10.76 13.93
CA LEU A 188 -3.41 9.60 14.36
C LEU A 188 -2.66 8.75 15.39
N CYS A 189 -1.34 8.56 15.22
CA CYS A 189 -0.52 7.88 16.23
C CYS A 189 -0.56 8.62 17.57
N MET A 190 -0.47 9.96 17.58
CA MET A 190 -0.54 10.76 18.82
C MET A 190 -1.88 10.61 19.53
N VAL A 191 -2.98 10.50 18.78
CA VAL A 191 -4.34 10.44 19.35
C VAL A 191 -4.75 9.02 19.72
N LEU A 192 -4.41 8.02 18.86
CA LEU A 192 -4.93 6.66 19.00
C LEU A 192 -4.00 5.72 19.80
N THR A 193 -2.71 6.04 19.93
CA THR A 193 -1.76 5.13 20.61
C THR A 193 -2.05 5.02 22.10
N GLU A 194 -2.37 6.12 22.79
CA GLU A 194 -2.67 6.08 24.22
C GLU A 194 -3.95 5.28 24.56
N PRO A 195 -5.11 5.52 23.91
CA PRO A 195 -6.33 4.80 24.27
C PRO A 195 -6.40 3.38 23.71
N MET A 196 -5.74 3.07 22.57
CA MET A 196 -5.91 1.82 21.85
C MET A 196 -4.61 0.98 21.75
N GLY A 197 -3.50 1.44 22.28
CA GLY A 197 -2.24 0.70 22.24
C GLY A 197 -1.78 0.36 20.81
N VAL A 198 -1.43 -0.90 20.57
CA VAL A 198 -0.95 -1.39 19.27
C VAL A 198 -2.03 -1.32 18.18
N ALA A 199 -3.31 -1.54 18.54
CA ALA A 199 -4.41 -1.36 17.60
C ALA A 199 -4.47 0.08 17.08
N GLY A 200 -4.22 1.08 17.94
CA GLY A 200 -4.17 2.48 17.53
C GLY A 200 -3.10 2.76 16.49
N LEU A 201 -1.91 2.17 16.63
CA LEU A 201 -0.83 2.26 15.63
C LEU A 201 -1.23 1.60 14.30
N ALA A 202 -1.83 0.43 14.35
CA ALA A 202 -2.28 -0.31 13.19
C ALA A 202 -3.39 0.44 12.43
N ILE A 203 -4.36 1.03 13.16
CA ILE A 203 -5.41 1.90 12.60
C ILE A 203 -4.80 3.15 11.97
N ALA A 204 -3.87 3.83 12.65
CA ALA A 204 -3.19 5.00 12.11
C ALA A 204 -2.52 4.71 10.78
N SER A 205 -1.80 3.59 10.67
CA SER A 205 -1.16 3.12 9.44
C SER A 205 -2.17 2.81 8.34
N THR A 206 -3.27 2.15 8.69
CA THR A 206 -4.35 1.78 7.76
C THR A 206 -5.05 3.01 7.19
N VAL A 207 -5.42 3.95 8.05
CA VAL A 207 -6.07 5.20 7.62
C VAL A 207 -5.11 6.04 6.78
N SER A 208 -3.83 6.13 7.18
CA SER A 208 -2.81 6.87 6.45
C SER A 208 -2.58 6.30 5.04
N SER A 209 -2.45 4.97 4.88
CA SER A 209 -2.29 4.33 3.57
C SER A 209 -3.53 4.48 2.69
N THR A 210 -4.72 4.38 3.28
CA THR A 210 -5.98 4.59 2.58
C THR A 210 -6.14 6.05 2.15
N LEU A 211 -5.79 7.00 3.01
CA LEU A 211 -5.78 8.43 2.69
C LEU A 211 -4.82 8.71 1.52
N TYR A 212 -3.63 8.13 1.54
CA TYR A 212 -2.67 8.26 0.43
C TYR A 212 -3.29 7.75 -0.89
N ALA A 213 -3.90 6.57 -0.88
CA ALA A 213 -4.58 6.02 -2.06
C ALA A 213 -5.70 6.94 -2.56
N VAL A 214 -6.52 7.49 -1.67
CA VAL A 214 -7.60 8.44 -2.02
C VAL A 214 -7.05 9.73 -2.61
N LEU A 215 -5.99 10.30 -2.01
CA LEU A 215 -5.33 11.51 -2.52
C LEU A 215 -4.69 11.33 -3.90
N LEU A 216 -4.34 10.10 -4.28
CA LEU A 216 -3.90 9.78 -5.64
C LEU A 216 -5.06 9.52 -6.58
N LEU A 217 -6.12 8.87 -6.10
CA LEU A 217 -7.28 8.48 -6.92
C LEU A 217 -8.13 9.69 -7.34
N VAL A 218 -8.44 10.57 -6.38
CA VAL A 218 -9.33 11.72 -6.62
C VAL A 218 -8.85 12.62 -7.76
N PRO A 219 -7.57 13.07 -7.83
CA PRO A 219 -7.12 13.88 -8.96
C PRO A 219 -7.16 13.14 -10.31
N MET A 220 -6.97 11.81 -10.32
CA MET A 220 -7.11 11.01 -11.55
C MET A 220 -8.55 10.99 -12.03
N GLU A 221 -9.52 10.76 -11.13
CA GLU A 221 -10.94 10.81 -11.48
C GLU A 221 -11.38 12.19 -11.97
N LEU A 222 -10.93 13.26 -11.31
CA LEU A 222 -11.23 14.64 -11.73
C LEU A 222 -10.65 14.98 -13.10
N ARG A 223 -9.57 14.33 -13.53
CA ARG A 223 -8.99 14.42 -14.87
C ARG A 223 -9.74 13.57 -15.92
N GLY A 224 -10.80 12.86 -15.52
CA GLY A 224 -11.60 12.03 -16.42
C GLY A 224 -10.97 10.69 -16.78
N GLU A 225 -10.10 10.13 -15.89
CA GLU A 225 -9.49 8.82 -16.12
C GLU A 225 -10.51 7.67 -16.03
N GLY A 226 -11.63 7.89 -15.34
CA GLY A 226 -12.73 6.93 -15.27
C GLY A 226 -12.37 5.60 -14.62
N ILE A 227 -11.48 5.58 -13.64
CA ILE A 227 -11.04 4.37 -12.92
C ILE A 227 -12.23 3.75 -12.18
N LEU A 228 -13.08 4.59 -11.59
CA LEU A 228 -14.31 4.20 -10.87
C LEU A 228 -15.55 4.14 -11.79
N SER A 229 -15.40 4.34 -13.11
CA SER A 229 -16.51 4.34 -14.06
C SER A 229 -16.90 2.92 -14.51
N GLY A 230 -18.01 2.81 -15.25
CA GLY A 230 -18.40 1.56 -15.91
C GLY A 230 -18.86 0.44 -14.99
N GLY A 231 -19.62 0.78 -13.93
CA GLY A 231 -20.21 -0.23 -13.04
C GLY A 231 -19.32 -0.64 -11.88
N PHE A 232 -18.18 0.05 -11.66
CA PHE A 232 -17.26 -0.22 -10.54
C PHE A 232 -17.98 -0.40 -9.21
N GLY A 233 -18.95 0.46 -8.88
CA GLY A 233 -19.70 0.35 -7.62
C GLY A 233 -20.44 -0.98 -7.47
N ALA A 234 -21.07 -1.45 -8.55
CA ALA A 234 -21.79 -2.74 -8.53
C ALA A 234 -20.82 -3.92 -8.43
N ASP A 235 -19.69 -3.87 -9.13
CA ASP A 235 -18.69 -4.93 -9.08
C ASP A 235 -17.95 -4.93 -7.74
N PHE A 236 -17.64 -3.77 -7.19
CA PHE A 236 -17.07 -3.64 -5.84
C PHE A 236 -18.00 -4.19 -4.77
N LEU A 237 -19.31 -3.93 -4.87
CA LEU A 237 -20.32 -4.49 -3.95
C LEU A 237 -20.39 -6.01 -4.04
N LYS A 238 -20.32 -6.59 -5.26
CA LYS A 238 -20.24 -8.05 -5.45
C LYS A 238 -18.97 -8.64 -4.85
N MET A 239 -17.83 -7.96 -5.03
CA MET A 239 -16.56 -8.37 -4.41
C MET A 239 -16.65 -8.35 -2.88
N LEU A 240 -17.25 -7.32 -2.29
CA LEU A 240 -17.47 -7.24 -0.86
C LEU A 240 -18.43 -8.34 -0.36
N ALA A 241 -19.52 -8.59 -1.07
CA ALA A 241 -20.47 -9.63 -0.70
C ALA A 241 -19.85 -11.04 -0.75
N SER A 242 -19.09 -11.34 -1.81
CA SER A 242 -18.39 -12.64 -1.93
C SER A 242 -17.28 -12.78 -0.90
N THR A 243 -16.55 -11.71 -0.60
CA THR A 243 -15.53 -11.67 0.45
C THR A 243 -16.14 -11.89 1.83
N ALA A 244 -17.26 -11.24 2.15
CA ALA A 244 -18.00 -11.44 3.40
C ALA A 244 -18.51 -12.88 3.52
N GLY A 245 -19.03 -13.46 2.43
CA GLY A 245 -19.45 -14.87 2.40
C GLY A 245 -18.28 -15.82 2.67
N MET A 246 -17.13 -15.60 2.04
CA MET A 246 -15.91 -16.38 2.30
C MET A 246 -15.47 -16.24 3.77
N ALA A 247 -15.41 -15.00 4.29
CA ALA A 247 -15.01 -14.74 5.66
C ALA A 247 -15.93 -15.42 6.67
N ALA A 248 -17.25 -15.42 6.44
CA ALA A 248 -18.24 -16.11 7.27
C ALA A 248 -18.04 -17.64 7.27
N VAL A 249 -17.79 -18.24 6.11
CA VAL A 249 -17.51 -19.69 6.00
C VAL A 249 -16.24 -20.05 6.76
N VAL A 250 -15.17 -19.28 6.58
CA VAL A 250 -13.91 -19.51 7.29
C VAL A 250 -14.08 -19.34 8.80
N TRP A 251 -14.82 -18.32 9.24
CA TRP A 251 -15.08 -18.08 10.66
C TRP A 251 -15.90 -19.22 11.31
N LEU A 252 -16.84 -19.81 10.57
CA LEU A 252 -17.63 -20.94 11.04
C LEU A 252 -16.83 -22.27 11.10
N ALA A 253 -15.72 -22.34 10.37
CA ALA A 253 -14.86 -23.53 10.29
C ALA A 253 -13.76 -23.57 11.37
N ILE A 254 -13.55 -22.46 12.08
CA ILE A 254 -12.55 -22.30 13.17
C ILE A 254 -13.22 -22.48 14.51
#